data_eb7b33f8fdcfbf2e32a8b4f0a399150b
#
_entry.id   eb7b33f8fdcfbf2e32a8b4f0a399150b
#
_cell.length_a   1.000
_cell.length_b   1.000
_cell.length_c   1.000
_cell.angle_alpha   90.00
_cell.angle_beta   90.00
_cell.angle_gamma   90.00
#
_symmetry.space_group_name_H-M   'P 1'
#
loop_
_entity.id
_entity.type
_entity.pdbx_description
1 polymer ?
#
loop_
_entity_poly.entity_id
_entity_poly.type
_entity_poly.pdbx_seq_one_letter_code
_entity_poly.pdbx_strand_id
1 'polypeptide(L)'
;MVKVFSNPDVYCVRVPFVNLASGESNCYIVRDGGDCLVVDPGAANEVGMRRVRNALFELGVAPGECKVFLTHTHFDHAEAARVLFPEGTCVYVSEVGFEERSPIRAEAARELFVRRMLKMGATLDDAEEYSRNDYEPTFLPAGAFDYRFVREGDEVHVGRFVFDVVEVPG
;
A
#
# COMPACT_ATOMS: atom_id res chain seq x y z
N MET A 1 -3.67 12.52 -12.96
CA MET A 1 -4.88 11.90 -12.35
C MET A 1 -5.96 11.79 -13.43
N VAL A 2 -6.72 10.70 -13.46
CA VAL A 2 -7.84 10.48 -14.39
C VAL A 2 -9.07 10.06 -13.58
N LYS A 3 -10.21 10.68 -13.81
CA LYS A 3 -11.48 10.25 -13.20
C LYS A 3 -11.97 9.01 -13.94
N VAL A 4 -12.14 7.90 -13.24
CA VAL A 4 -12.53 6.61 -13.83
C VAL A 4 -13.97 6.19 -13.50
N PHE A 5 -14.58 6.80 -12.48
CA PHE A 5 -15.97 6.57 -12.10
C PHE A 5 -16.59 7.82 -11.48
N SER A 6 -17.93 7.98 -11.52
CA SER A 6 -18.57 9.23 -11.14
C SER A 6 -19.63 9.14 -10.03
N ASN A 7 -19.91 7.95 -9.49
CA ASN A 7 -20.88 7.81 -8.40
C ASN A 7 -20.62 6.52 -7.59
N PRO A 8 -19.72 6.56 -6.59
CA PRO A 8 -18.93 7.69 -6.10
C PRO A 8 -17.90 8.21 -7.11
N ASP A 9 -17.31 9.36 -6.82
CA ASP A 9 -16.18 9.84 -7.60
C ASP A 9 -14.94 9.00 -7.34
N VAL A 10 -14.41 8.35 -8.38
CA VAL A 10 -13.18 7.57 -8.30
C VAL A 10 -12.15 8.08 -9.29
N TYR A 11 -10.97 8.35 -8.79
CA TYR A 11 -9.83 8.82 -9.58
C TYR A 11 -8.70 7.81 -9.53
N CYS A 12 -8.03 7.59 -10.65
CA CYS A 12 -6.82 6.78 -10.74
C CYS A 12 -5.60 7.69 -10.91
N VAL A 13 -4.59 7.44 -10.09
CA VAL A 13 -3.27 8.07 -10.14
C VAL A 13 -2.24 6.97 -10.39
N ARG A 14 -1.51 7.06 -11.50
CA ARG A 14 -0.41 6.13 -11.76
C ARG A 14 0.82 6.53 -10.97
N VAL A 15 1.28 5.62 -10.12
CA VAL A 15 2.42 5.81 -9.22
C VAL A 15 3.61 5.01 -9.76
N PRO A 16 4.64 5.65 -10.32
CA PRO A 16 5.81 4.95 -10.82
C PRO A 16 6.62 4.36 -9.68
N PHE A 17 7.21 3.21 -9.91
CA PHE A 17 8.24 2.64 -9.05
C PHE A 17 9.45 2.19 -9.90
N VAL A 18 10.62 2.20 -9.29
CA VAL A 18 11.87 1.91 -9.98
C VAL A 18 12.15 0.40 -9.84
N ASN A 19 12.65 -0.22 -10.90
CA ASN A 19 13.22 -1.59 -10.93
C ASN A 19 12.27 -2.78 -11.19
N LEU A 20 10.99 -2.57 -11.52
CA LEU A 20 10.12 -3.68 -11.96
C LEU A 20 9.58 -3.46 -13.37
N ALA A 21 9.31 -4.56 -14.07
CA ALA A 21 8.89 -4.54 -15.48
C ALA A 21 7.57 -3.79 -15.74
N SER A 22 6.68 -3.71 -14.76
CA SER A 22 5.43 -2.96 -14.83
C SER A 22 5.63 -1.44 -14.70
N GLY A 23 6.67 -1.00 -13.99
CA GLY A 23 7.06 0.41 -13.85
C GLY A 23 6.10 1.31 -13.10
N GLU A 24 4.84 0.93 -12.91
CA GLU A 24 3.80 1.74 -12.26
C GLU A 24 2.78 0.87 -11.52
N SER A 25 2.32 1.33 -10.34
CA SER A 25 1.11 0.84 -9.67
C SER A 25 -0.03 1.85 -9.80
N ASN A 26 -1.26 1.42 -9.54
CA ASN A 26 -2.43 2.27 -9.55
C ASN A 26 -2.83 2.62 -8.12
N CYS A 27 -2.82 3.91 -7.79
CA CYS A 27 -3.44 4.45 -6.60
C CYS A 27 -4.85 4.93 -6.97
N TYR A 28 -5.88 4.54 -6.21
CA TYR A 28 -7.23 5.06 -6.41
C TYR A 28 -7.62 6.01 -5.27
N ILE A 29 -8.29 7.10 -5.63
CA ILE A 29 -8.86 8.05 -4.68
C ILE A 29 -10.37 8.02 -4.88
N VAL A 30 -11.08 7.58 -3.84
CA VAL A 30 -12.55 7.48 -3.81
C VAL A 30 -13.09 8.61 -2.97
N ARG A 31 -14.08 9.35 -3.49
CA ARG A 31 -14.70 10.47 -2.78
C ARG A 31 -16.22 10.46 -2.85
N ASP A 32 -16.83 10.81 -1.73
CA ASP A 32 -18.25 11.24 -1.68
C ASP A 32 -18.43 12.29 -0.58
N GLY A 33 -18.88 13.48 -0.97
CA GLY A 33 -18.99 14.62 -0.05
C GLY A 33 -17.63 15.00 0.55
N GLY A 34 -17.54 15.00 1.88
CA GLY A 34 -16.31 15.28 2.64
C GLY A 34 -15.42 14.06 2.89
N ASP A 35 -15.91 12.86 2.60
CA ASP A 35 -15.16 11.61 2.83
C ASP A 35 -14.20 11.30 1.68
N CYS A 36 -12.99 10.85 2.03
CA CYS A 36 -11.96 10.47 1.09
C CYS A 36 -11.28 9.16 1.54
N LEU A 37 -11.20 8.20 0.62
CA LEU A 37 -10.44 6.96 0.79
C LEU A 37 -9.36 6.88 -0.28
N VAL A 38 -8.11 6.69 0.13
CA VAL A 38 -6.99 6.45 -0.77
C VAL A 38 -6.65 4.96 -0.73
N VAL A 39 -6.73 4.30 -1.88
CA VAL A 39 -6.42 2.89 -2.04
C VAL A 39 -5.04 2.76 -2.66
N ASP A 40 -4.16 2.03 -2.01
CA ASP A 40 -2.78 1.74 -2.44
C ASP A 40 -2.00 3.00 -2.85
N PRO A 41 -1.49 3.79 -1.91
CA PRO A 41 -0.79 5.05 -2.22
C PRO A 41 0.53 4.87 -2.97
N GLY A 42 1.03 3.64 -3.10
CA GLY A 42 2.18 3.31 -3.93
C GLY A 42 3.51 3.23 -3.19
N ALA A 43 4.59 3.20 -3.95
CA ALA A 43 5.96 3.19 -3.44
C ALA A 43 6.39 4.57 -2.91
N ALA A 44 7.27 4.59 -1.89
CA ALA A 44 7.79 5.81 -1.27
C ALA A 44 8.91 6.45 -2.10
N ASN A 45 8.66 6.68 -3.39
CA ASN A 45 9.58 7.46 -4.22
C ASN A 45 9.05 8.88 -4.45
N GLU A 46 9.97 9.81 -4.70
CA GLU A 46 9.64 11.24 -4.80
C GLU A 46 8.61 11.54 -5.91
N VAL A 47 8.74 10.90 -7.07
CA VAL A 47 7.86 11.15 -8.22
C VAL A 47 6.45 10.63 -7.94
N GLY A 48 6.34 9.41 -7.43
CA GLY A 48 5.06 8.78 -7.08
C GLY A 48 4.33 9.57 -6.00
N MET A 49 5.00 9.82 -4.88
CA MET A 49 4.44 10.60 -3.78
C MET A 49 3.98 12.00 -4.20
N ARG A 50 4.75 12.66 -5.07
CA ARG A 50 4.36 13.97 -5.62
C ARG A 50 3.08 13.86 -6.46
N ARG A 51 2.92 12.81 -7.27
CA ARG A 51 1.69 12.60 -8.06
C ARG A 51 0.47 12.43 -7.15
N VAL A 52 0.58 11.65 -6.08
CA VAL A 52 -0.53 11.46 -5.13
C VAL A 52 -0.84 12.75 -4.38
N ARG A 53 0.18 13.48 -3.88
CA ARG A 53 -0.01 14.79 -3.23
C ARG A 53 -0.69 15.79 -4.15
N ASN A 54 -0.26 15.88 -5.41
CA ASN A 54 -0.87 16.77 -6.38
C ASN A 54 -2.33 16.40 -6.66
N ALA A 55 -2.63 15.11 -6.75
CA ALA A 55 -4.00 14.65 -6.96
C ALA A 55 -4.91 15.04 -5.77
N LEU A 56 -4.46 14.82 -4.54
CA LEU A 56 -5.20 15.25 -3.34
C LEU A 56 -5.39 16.78 -3.32
N PHE A 57 -4.32 17.53 -3.63
CA PHE A 57 -4.38 18.99 -3.72
C PHE A 57 -5.40 19.48 -4.78
N GLU A 58 -5.39 18.91 -5.99
CA GLU A 58 -6.34 19.21 -7.05
C GLU A 58 -7.79 18.92 -6.64
N LEU A 59 -7.98 17.93 -5.79
CA LEU A 59 -9.28 17.55 -5.23
C LEU A 59 -9.66 18.40 -3.99
N GLY A 60 -8.77 19.26 -3.51
CA GLY A 60 -9.00 20.07 -2.31
C GLY A 60 -9.09 19.24 -1.03
N VAL A 61 -8.32 18.14 -0.93
CA VAL A 61 -8.30 17.21 0.22
C VAL A 61 -6.94 17.25 0.88
N ALA A 62 -6.90 17.49 2.19
CA ALA A 62 -5.67 17.34 2.95
C ALA A 62 -5.41 15.85 3.29
N PRO A 63 -4.14 15.39 3.32
CA PRO A 63 -3.83 14.00 3.67
C PRO A 63 -4.43 13.54 5.00
N GLY A 64 -4.53 14.43 6.00
CA GLY A 64 -5.13 14.13 7.30
C GLY A 64 -6.67 13.95 7.29
N GLU A 65 -7.33 14.27 6.18
CA GLU A 65 -8.76 14.06 5.99
C GLU A 65 -9.06 12.72 5.29
N CYS A 66 -8.01 11.98 4.90
CA CYS A 66 -8.14 10.72 4.19
C CYS A 66 -8.15 9.54 5.14
N LYS A 67 -8.89 8.50 4.75
CA LYS A 67 -8.68 7.12 5.16
C LYS A 67 -7.80 6.44 4.11
N VAL A 68 -7.07 5.41 4.48
CA VAL A 68 -6.24 4.61 3.55
C VAL A 68 -6.75 3.18 3.55
N PHE A 69 -6.81 2.55 2.39
CA PHE A 69 -7.05 1.12 2.25
C PHE A 69 -5.88 0.49 1.52
N LEU A 70 -5.30 -0.55 2.09
CA LEU A 70 -4.22 -1.32 1.49
C LEU A 70 -4.78 -2.66 1.02
N THR A 71 -4.80 -2.87 -0.30
CA THR A 71 -5.22 -4.15 -0.88
C THR A 71 -4.30 -5.28 -0.45
N HIS A 72 -3.02 -4.96 -0.35
CA HIS A 72 -1.97 -5.81 0.21
C HIS A 72 -0.76 -4.95 0.61
N THR A 73 0.26 -5.57 1.17
CA THR A 73 1.35 -4.84 1.84
C THR A 73 2.68 -4.85 1.08
N HIS A 74 2.69 -5.10 -0.22
CA HIS A 74 3.90 -4.91 -1.02
C HIS A 74 4.31 -3.42 -1.07
N PHE A 75 5.63 -3.16 -1.24
CA PHE A 75 6.19 -1.82 -1.17
C PHE A 75 5.57 -0.86 -2.19
N ASP A 76 5.30 -1.34 -3.39
CA ASP A 76 4.72 -0.57 -4.51
C ASP A 76 3.22 -0.25 -4.33
N HIS A 77 2.60 -0.71 -3.24
CA HIS A 77 1.23 -0.40 -2.83
C HIS A 77 1.17 0.35 -1.50
N ALA A 78 1.96 -0.04 -0.51
CA ALA A 78 1.80 0.40 0.88
C ALA A 78 2.85 1.41 1.37
N GLU A 79 4.05 1.45 0.77
CA GLU A 79 5.20 2.13 1.36
C GLU A 79 5.00 3.65 1.50
N ALA A 80 4.36 4.28 0.53
CA ALA A 80 4.10 5.71 0.55
C ALA A 80 3.14 6.15 1.67
N ALA A 81 2.35 5.24 2.24
CA ALA A 81 1.38 5.58 3.29
C ALA A 81 2.06 6.30 4.47
N ARG A 82 3.18 5.78 4.96
CA ARG A 82 3.93 6.33 6.11
C ARG A 82 4.50 7.74 5.88
N VAL A 83 4.66 8.15 4.62
CA VAL A 83 5.26 9.45 4.26
C VAL A 83 4.19 10.46 3.83
N LEU A 84 3.08 9.97 3.28
CA LEU A 84 2.00 10.82 2.75
C LEU A 84 0.99 11.21 3.81
N PHE A 85 0.71 10.31 4.76
CA PHE A 85 -0.38 10.51 5.72
C PHE A 85 0.16 10.71 7.14
N PRO A 86 -0.49 11.57 7.95
CA PRO A 86 -0.07 11.83 9.31
C PRO A 86 -0.32 10.63 10.24
N GLU A 87 0.34 10.64 11.39
CA GLU A 87 0.05 9.71 12.48
C GLU A 87 -1.43 9.76 12.88
N GLY A 88 -1.98 8.60 13.24
CA GLY A 88 -3.39 8.45 13.60
C GLY A 88 -4.35 8.35 12.40
N THR A 89 -3.85 8.43 11.14
CA THR A 89 -4.69 8.16 9.96
C THR A 89 -5.28 6.75 10.06
N CYS A 90 -6.59 6.61 9.76
CA CYS A 90 -7.26 5.32 9.69
C CYS A 90 -6.76 4.53 8.48
N VAL A 91 -6.17 3.35 8.71
CA VAL A 91 -5.64 2.47 7.66
C VAL A 91 -6.31 1.11 7.73
N TYR A 92 -7.08 0.78 6.70
CA TYR A 92 -7.67 -0.55 6.50
C TYR A 92 -6.64 -1.47 5.85
N VAL A 93 -6.43 -2.64 6.41
CA VAL A 93 -5.46 -3.64 5.94
C VAL A 93 -5.89 -5.04 6.42
N SER A 94 -5.55 -6.10 5.68
CA SER A 94 -5.77 -7.45 6.20
C SER A 94 -4.82 -7.74 7.36
N GLU A 95 -5.32 -8.45 8.39
CA GLU A 95 -4.49 -8.85 9.54
C GLU A 95 -3.29 -9.70 9.09
N VAL A 96 -3.53 -10.63 8.17
CA VAL A 96 -2.46 -11.49 7.61
C VAL A 96 -1.40 -10.66 6.92
N GLY A 97 -1.79 -9.75 6.02
CA GLY A 97 -0.85 -8.88 5.32
C GLY A 97 -0.07 -7.96 6.25
N PHE A 98 -0.70 -7.47 7.32
CA PHE A 98 -0.03 -6.67 8.34
C PHE A 98 1.00 -7.49 9.12
N GLU A 99 0.63 -8.69 9.54
CA GLU A 99 1.53 -9.58 10.28
C GLU A 99 2.72 -10.06 9.44
N GLU A 100 2.51 -10.34 8.14
CA GLU A 100 3.58 -10.74 7.22
C GLU A 100 4.69 -9.70 7.12
N ARG A 101 4.37 -8.44 7.36
CA ARG A 101 5.33 -7.33 7.41
C ARG A 101 5.90 -7.06 8.79
N SER A 102 5.57 -7.89 9.78
CA SER A 102 6.23 -7.80 11.08
C SER A 102 7.73 -8.14 10.93
N PRO A 103 8.62 -7.51 11.73
CA PRO A 103 10.05 -7.76 11.65
C PRO A 103 10.43 -9.24 11.76
N ILE A 104 9.70 -9.98 12.60
CA ILE A 104 9.94 -11.42 12.85
C ILE A 104 9.61 -12.25 11.60
N ARG A 105 8.47 -11.98 10.95
CA ARG A 105 8.06 -12.72 9.74
C ARG A 105 8.88 -12.34 8.52
N ALA A 106 9.24 -11.05 8.40
CA ALA A 106 10.12 -10.58 7.32
C ALA A 106 11.50 -11.26 7.40
N GLU A 107 12.07 -11.41 8.60
CA GLU A 107 13.33 -12.10 8.78
C GLU A 107 13.24 -13.59 8.41
N ALA A 108 12.17 -14.27 8.86
CA ALA A 108 11.94 -15.68 8.51
C ALA A 108 11.74 -15.89 7.00
N ALA A 109 11.02 -14.99 6.33
CA ALA A 109 10.82 -15.03 4.88
C ALA A 109 12.14 -14.79 4.14
N ARG A 110 12.95 -13.85 4.61
CA ARG A 110 14.28 -13.58 4.08
C ARG A 110 15.21 -14.79 4.20
N GLU A 111 15.26 -15.41 5.36
CA GLU A 111 16.06 -16.64 5.55
C GLU A 111 15.62 -17.77 4.60
N LEU A 112 14.31 -17.95 4.43
CA LEU A 112 13.77 -18.96 3.52
C LEU A 112 14.14 -18.65 2.06
N PHE A 113 14.08 -17.40 1.66
CA PHE A 113 14.47 -16.95 0.33
C PHE A 113 15.96 -17.21 0.06
N VAL A 114 16.85 -16.79 0.96
CA VAL A 114 18.29 -17.04 0.85
C VAL A 114 18.57 -18.55 0.71
N ARG A 115 17.94 -19.37 1.54
CA ARG A 115 18.08 -20.84 1.45
C ARG A 115 17.63 -21.40 0.10
N ARG A 116 16.56 -20.85 -0.49
CA ARG A 116 16.09 -21.27 -1.83
C ARG A 116 17.08 -20.88 -2.92
N MET A 117 17.58 -19.64 -2.89
CA MET A 117 18.57 -19.14 -3.85
C MET A 117 19.85 -19.99 -3.84
N LEU A 118 20.37 -20.34 -2.64
CA LEU A 118 21.52 -21.22 -2.52
C LEU A 118 21.27 -22.62 -3.11
N LYS A 119 20.07 -23.19 -2.91
CA LYS A 119 19.69 -24.48 -3.52
C LYS A 119 19.59 -24.39 -5.05
N MET A 120 19.31 -23.23 -5.60
CA MET A 120 19.26 -22.96 -7.05
C MET A 120 20.65 -22.66 -7.64
N GLY A 121 21.70 -22.63 -6.80
CA GLY A 121 23.09 -22.44 -7.22
C GLY A 121 23.59 -21.00 -7.17
N ALA A 122 22.85 -20.07 -6.55
CA ALA A 122 23.35 -18.73 -6.30
C ALA A 122 24.46 -18.73 -5.25
N THR A 123 25.35 -17.74 -5.30
CA THR A 123 26.31 -17.52 -4.21
C THR A 123 25.60 -16.93 -3.00
N LEU A 124 26.22 -17.02 -1.82
CA LEU A 124 25.65 -16.40 -0.62
C LEU A 124 25.54 -14.88 -0.77
N ASP A 125 26.57 -14.25 -1.34
CA ASP A 125 26.62 -12.80 -1.55
C ASP A 125 25.46 -12.33 -2.47
N ASP A 126 25.25 -13.03 -3.60
CA ASP A 126 24.13 -12.73 -4.49
C ASP A 126 22.78 -12.93 -3.80
N ALA A 127 22.60 -14.04 -3.07
CA ALA A 127 21.35 -14.34 -2.39
C ALA A 127 21.04 -13.31 -1.30
N GLU A 128 22.04 -12.85 -0.56
CA GLU A 128 21.88 -11.81 0.46
C GLU A 128 21.63 -10.43 -0.16
N GLU A 129 22.29 -10.09 -1.26
CA GLU A 129 22.06 -8.84 -1.98
C GLU A 129 20.63 -8.76 -2.52
N TYR A 130 20.16 -9.82 -3.20
CA TYR A 130 18.77 -9.90 -3.67
C TYR A 130 17.77 -9.84 -2.52
N SER A 131 18.04 -10.54 -1.41
CA SER A 131 17.15 -10.54 -0.26
C SER A 131 16.99 -9.16 0.39
N ARG A 132 18.03 -8.34 0.39
CA ARG A 132 17.97 -6.96 0.90
C ARG A 132 17.06 -6.07 0.06
N ASN A 133 17.06 -6.27 -1.25
CA ASN A 133 16.25 -5.47 -2.18
C ASN A 133 14.78 -5.88 -2.18
N ASP A 134 14.47 -7.18 -2.07
CA ASP A 134 13.10 -7.68 -2.19
C ASP A 134 12.36 -7.84 -0.85
N TYR A 135 13.11 -7.99 0.24
CA TYR A 135 12.56 -8.24 1.59
C TYR A 135 12.88 -7.14 2.61
N GLU A 136 13.27 -5.95 2.15
CA GLU A 136 13.22 -4.80 3.06
C GLU A 136 11.75 -4.61 3.46
N PRO A 137 11.41 -4.82 4.74
CA PRO A 137 10.02 -4.80 5.12
C PRO A 137 9.45 -3.42 4.85
N THR A 138 8.40 -3.37 4.06
CA THR A 138 7.55 -2.20 3.97
C THR A 138 6.92 -2.00 5.34
N PHE A 139 7.63 -1.33 6.23
CA PHE A 139 7.16 -1.13 7.58
C PHE A 139 5.93 -0.23 7.56
N LEU A 140 4.81 -0.85 7.86
CA LEU A 140 3.70 -0.16 8.46
C LEU A 140 4.04 -0.06 9.95
N PRO A 141 4.51 1.10 10.46
CA PRO A 141 5.02 1.19 11.81
C PRO A 141 3.88 0.93 12.79
N ALA A 142 4.06 -0.08 13.64
CA ALA A 142 3.10 -0.39 14.68
C ALA A 142 2.86 0.86 15.54
N GLY A 143 1.59 1.28 15.70
CA GLY A 143 1.20 2.43 16.48
C GLY A 143 1.26 3.80 15.80
N ALA A 144 1.75 3.90 14.56
CA ALA A 144 1.74 5.17 13.83
C ALA A 144 0.36 5.51 13.24
N PHE A 145 -0.43 4.48 12.91
CA PHE A 145 -1.75 4.62 12.30
C PHE A 145 -2.84 3.98 13.17
N ASP A 146 -4.10 4.39 12.99
CA ASP A 146 -5.28 3.70 13.51
C ASP A 146 -5.61 2.54 12.56
N TYR A 147 -4.96 1.38 12.77
CA TYR A 147 -5.16 0.20 11.92
C TYR A 147 -6.52 -0.44 12.16
N ARG A 148 -7.25 -0.65 11.08
CA ARG A 148 -8.52 -1.38 11.03
C ARG A 148 -8.31 -2.66 10.23
N PHE A 149 -8.24 -3.79 10.94
CA PHE A 149 -8.10 -5.08 10.29
C PHE A 149 -9.41 -5.46 9.61
N VAL A 150 -9.32 -5.81 8.32
CA VAL A 150 -10.45 -6.20 7.49
C VAL A 150 -10.27 -7.61 6.94
N ARG A 151 -11.38 -8.26 6.67
CA ARG A 151 -11.49 -9.61 6.12
C ARG A 151 -12.67 -9.70 5.16
N GLU A 152 -12.81 -10.83 4.48
CA GLU A 152 -13.94 -11.12 3.61
C GLU A 152 -15.28 -10.79 4.28
N GLY A 153 -16.10 -9.99 3.59
CA GLY A 153 -17.44 -9.59 4.02
C GLY A 153 -17.51 -8.39 4.96
N ASP A 154 -16.37 -7.80 5.36
CA ASP A 154 -16.37 -6.53 6.08
C ASP A 154 -16.73 -5.37 5.14
N GLU A 155 -17.19 -4.26 5.70
CA GLU A 155 -17.63 -3.07 4.96
C GLU A 155 -16.71 -1.87 5.21
N VAL A 156 -16.40 -1.13 4.15
CA VAL A 156 -15.68 0.16 4.21
C VAL A 156 -16.58 1.26 3.68
N HIS A 157 -16.81 2.29 4.50
CA HIS A 157 -17.70 3.38 4.17
C HIS A 157 -16.94 4.60 3.65
N VAL A 158 -17.44 5.17 2.54
CA VAL A 158 -16.99 6.45 1.98
C VAL A 158 -18.22 7.29 1.66
N GLY A 159 -18.52 8.27 2.50
CA GLY A 159 -19.74 9.07 2.42
C GLY A 159 -20.98 8.19 2.48
N ARG A 160 -21.78 8.21 1.42
CA ARG A 160 -23.03 7.41 1.28
C ARG A 160 -22.81 6.00 0.76
N PHE A 161 -21.59 5.69 0.32
CA PHE A 161 -21.28 4.42 -0.32
C PHE A 161 -20.67 3.43 0.66
N VAL A 162 -21.03 2.18 0.47
CA VAL A 162 -20.51 1.03 1.22
C VAL A 162 -19.79 0.14 0.22
N PHE A 163 -18.57 -0.24 0.56
CA PHE A 163 -17.75 -1.15 -0.23
C PHE A 163 -17.56 -2.44 0.54
N ASP A 164 -17.94 -3.55 -0.06
CA ASP A 164 -17.68 -4.87 0.50
C ASP A 164 -16.21 -5.25 0.31
N VAL A 165 -15.59 -5.76 1.35
CA VAL A 165 -14.23 -6.33 1.27
C VAL A 165 -14.33 -7.74 0.71
N VAL A 166 -13.60 -7.98 -0.37
CA VAL A 166 -13.52 -9.30 -1.03
C VAL A 166 -12.08 -9.78 -1.00
N GLU A 167 -11.85 -10.96 -0.43
CA GLU A 167 -10.52 -11.59 -0.48
C GLU A 167 -10.29 -12.22 -1.85
N VAL A 168 -9.18 -11.84 -2.48
CA VAL A 168 -8.75 -12.43 -3.75
C VAL A 168 -7.43 -13.15 -3.50
N PRO A 169 -7.40 -14.49 -3.57
CA PRO A 169 -6.15 -15.22 -3.43
C PRO A 169 -5.19 -14.85 -4.56
N GLY A 170 -3.98 -14.43 -4.18
CA GLY A 170 -2.88 -14.08 -5.08
C GLY A 170 -2.05 -15.28 -5.50
#